data_0372e3156f126515cec7c7e7255f9341
#
_entry.id   0372e3156f126515cec7c7e7255f9341
#
_cell.length_a   1.000
_cell.length_b   1.000
_cell.length_c   1.000
_cell.angle_alpha   90.00
_cell.angle_beta   90.00
_cell.angle_gamma   90.00
#
_symmetry.space_group_name_H-M   'P 1'
#
loop_
_entity.id
_entity.type
_entity.pdbx_description
1 polymer ?
#
loop_
_entity_poly.entity_id
_entity_poly.type
_entity_poly.pdbx_seq_one_letter_code
_entity_poly.pdbx_strand_id
1 'polypeptide(L)'
;MKRYVLLAVAFVASQLVAAQNYYQNGVPVTAEGITFDVEIDKYLFCLSNVENTRTDVANWRYKADGREIETEEELDRIVFDFYDVNMVAKVFKDTFTPTEISALKKIKKAPMVVYYVFSSDGNILEVAFTMSPILEFLSIPPVRFARLEKNLKKYIRAYLNPFAQQMEFVGAGQIVGFRFIDEQAAAAGLPQGSDKPVDPLLPEGDGRQ
;
A
#
# COMPACT_ATOMS: atom_id res chain seq x y z
N MET A 1 42.00 27.01 12.31
CA MET A 1 41.59 25.77 13.03
C MET A 1 40.11 25.74 13.42
N LYS A 2 39.50 26.81 13.96
CA LYS A 2 38.05 26.78 14.36
C LYS A 2 37.05 26.47 13.24
N ARG A 3 37.32 26.86 11.99
CA ARG A 3 36.41 26.59 10.84
C ARG A 3 36.34 25.11 10.41
N TYR A 4 37.45 24.39 10.53
CA TYR A 4 37.50 22.95 10.17
C TYR A 4 36.84 22.06 11.21
N VAL A 5 36.85 22.49 12.50
CA VAL A 5 36.15 21.76 13.57
C VAL A 5 34.64 21.85 13.39
N LEU A 6 34.11 23.01 12.99
CA LEU A 6 32.66 23.17 12.69
C LEU A 6 32.19 22.34 11.50
N LEU A 7 33.00 22.23 10.43
CA LEU A 7 32.71 21.40 9.28
C LEU A 7 32.75 19.91 9.63
N ALA A 8 33.70 19.47 10.46
CA ALA A 8 33.77 18.07 10.90
C ALA A 8 32.58 17.69 11.80
N VAL A 9 32.16 18.59 12.71
CA VAL A 9 31.00 18.37 13.58
C VAL A 9 29.70 18.33 12.75
N ALA A 10 29.55 19.19 11.75
CA ALA A 10 28.40 19.16 10.85
C ALA A 10 28.36 17.89 9.99
N PHE A 11 29.52 17.38 9.54
CA PHE A 11 29.63 16.14 8.78
C PHE A 11 29.32 14.90 9.63
N VAL A 12 29.79 14.84 10.87
CA VAL A 12 29.49 13.78 11.83
C VAL A 12 28.00 13.80 12.23
N ALA A 13 27.43 14.99 12.46
CA ALA A 13 25.99 15.11 12.74
C ALA A 13 25.11 14.63 11.55
N SER A 14 25.53 14.85 10.30
CA SER A 14 24.83 14.37 9.13
C SER A 14 24.92 12.84 8.93
N GLN A 15 25.96 12.20 9.47
CA GLN A 15 26.11 10.74 9.43
C GLN A 15 25.30 10.04 10.52
N LEU A 16 24.97 10.72 11.62
CA LEU A 16 24.17 10.16 12.72
C LEU A 16 22.65 10.13 12.44
N VAL A 17 22.19 10.75 11.34
CA VAL A 17 20.77 10.70 10.91
C VAL A 17 20.39 9.36 10.28
N ALA A 18 21.32 8.42 10.09
CA ALA A 18 21.17 7.28 9.20
C ALA A 18 20.56 6.00 9.80
N ALA A 19 19.98 6.00 11.01
CA ALA A 19 19.31 4.82 11.55
C ALA A 19 18.28 5.17 12.64
N GLN A 20 17.36 6.07 12.35
CA GLN A 20 16.27 6.34 13.27
C GLN A 20 15.20 5.27 13.09
N ASN A 21 14.99 4.44 14.12
CA ASN A 21 13.80 3.61 14.21
C ASN A 21 12.62 4.49 14.66
N TYR A 22 11.60 4.60 13.81
CA TYR A 22 10.42 5.42 14.09
C TYR A 22 9.33 4.66 14.86
N TYR A 23 9.45 3.34 15.02
CA TYR A 23 8.37 2.49 15.50
C TYR A 23 8.77 1.71 16.74
N GLN A 24 7.82 1.61 17.65
CA GLN A 24 7.90 0.78 18.84
C GLN A 24 6.62 -0.06 18.95
N ASN A 25 6.78 -1.34 19.24
CA ASN A 25 5.64 -2.25 19.38
C ASN A 25 4.60 -1.74 20.38
N GLY A 26 3.34 -1.71 19.97
CA GLY A 26 2.20 -1.26 20.78
C GLY A 26 2.13 0.26 21.02
N VAL A 27 3.02 1.06 20.37
CA VAL A 27 2.99 2.52 20.46
C VAL A 27 2.49 3.10 19.14
N PRO A 28 1.26 3.65 19.10
CA PRO A 28 0.71 4.25 17.88
C PRO A 28 1.54 5.41 17.38
N VAL A 29 1.59 5.58 16.05
CA VAL A 29 2.28 6.71 15.40
C VAL A 29 1.29 7.52 14.56
N THR A 30 1.38 8.86 14.65
CA THR A 30 0.49 9.76 13.91
C THR A 30 1.27 10.59 12.91
N ALA A 31 0.79 10.66 11.67
CA ALA A 31 1.34 11.52 10.63
C ALA A 31 0.23 11.97 9.67
N GLU A 32 0.24 13.22 9.27
CA GLU A 32 -0.72 13.83 8.33
C GLU A 32 -2.22 13.55 8.66
N GLY A 33 -2.55 13.46 9.96
CA GLY A 33 -3.91 13.19 10.43
C GLY A 33 -4.33 11.73 10.39
N ILE A 34 -3.43 10.81 10.06
CA ILE A 34 -3.63 9.35 10.16
C ILE A 34 -2.87 8.84 11.37
N THR A 35 -3.51 8.05 12.20
CA THR A 35 -2.88 7.33 13.31
C THR A 35 -2.82 5.84 12.96
N PHE A 36 -1.63 5.27 13.04
CA PHE A 36 -1.41 3.84 12.82
C PHE A 36 -1.17 3.13 14.15
N ASP A 37 -1.85 2.03 14.36
CA ASP A 37 -1.42 1.01 15.30
C ASP A 37 -0.15 0.34 14.77
N VAL A 38 0.77 0.06 15.69
CA VAL A 38 2.09 -0.51 15.39
C VAL A 38 2.21 -1.86 16.09
N GLU A 39 2.28 -2.91 15.32
CA GLU A 39 2.59 -4.25 15.83
C GLU A 39 3.93 -4.71 15.28
N ILE A 40 4.86 -5.05 16.18
CA ILE A 40 6.18 -5.56 15.82
C ILE A 40 6.44 -6.80 16.65
N ASP A 41 6.66 -7.92 15.97
CA ASP A 41 7.17 -9.14 16.57
C ASP A 41 8.49 -9.57 15.91
N LYS A 42 8.89 -10.81 16.14
CA LYS A 42 10.13 -11.38 15.55
C LYS A 42 10.07 -11.47 14.02
N TYR A 43 8.89 -11.59 13.45
CA TYR A 43 8.70 -11.93 12.03
C TYR A 43 7.98 -10.84 11.25
N LEU A 44 7.13 -10.07 11.92
CA LEU A 44 6.23 -9.12 11.28
C LEU A 44 6.34 -7.73 11.89
N PHE A 45 6.20 -6.75 11.02
CA PHE A 45 5.98 -5.35 11.34
C PHE A 45 4.70 -4.92 10.59
N CYS A 46 3.65 -4.64 11.33
CA CYS A 46 2.35 -4.25 10.80
C CYS A 46 2.04 -2.79 11.15
N LEU A 47 1.49 -2.07 10.18
CA LEU A 47 0.91 -0.75 10.34
C LEU A 47 -0.53 -0.80 9.86
N SER A 48 -1.48 -0.55 10.74
CA SER A 48 -2.91 -0.47 10.43
C SER A 48 -3.46 0.87 10.91
N ASN A 49 -4.21 1.58 10.06
CA ASN A 49 -4.90 2.78 10.49
C ASN A 49 -5.90 2.42 11.60
N VAL A 50 -5.87 3.13 12.72
CA VAL A 50 -6.78 2.89 13.86
C VAL A 50 -8.27 3.02 13.50
N GLU A 51 -8.58 3.70 12.39
CA GLU A 51 -9.94 3.83 11.88
C GLU A 51 -10.38 2.62 11.02
N ASN A 52 -9.45 1.71 10.69
CA ASN A 52 -9.78 0.48 9.96
C ASN A 52 -10.64 -0.42 10.84
N THR A 53 -11.73 -0.91 10.28
CA THR A 53 -12.69 -1.79 10.98
C THR A 53 -12.92 -3.11 10.26
N ARG A 54 -12.42 -3.24 9.03
CA ARG A 54 -12.67 -4.36 8.11
C ARG A 54 -11.42 -5.13 7.72
N THR A 55 -10.22 -4.60 7.98
CA THR A 55 -8.96 -5.31 7.63
C THR A 55 -8.80 -6.62 8.39
N ASP A 56 -9.39 -6.73 9.58
CA ASP A 56 -9.35 -7.94 10.42
C ASP A 56 -10.55 -8.87 10.23
N VAL A 57 -11.49 -8.51 9.33
CA VAL A 57 -12.70 -9.33 9.14
C VAL A 57 -12.37 -10.48 8.20
N ALA A 58 -12.35 -11.68 8.76
CA ALA A 58 -12.05 -12.91 8.01
C ALA A 58 -13.15 -13.29 7.01
N ASN A 59 -14.42 -12.88 7.27
CA ASN A 59 -15.56 -13.31 6.49
C ASN A 59 -16.23 -12.14 5.80
N TRP A 60 -16.37 -12.25 4.49
CA TRP A 60 -17.10 -11.29 3.66
C TRP A 60 -18.61 -11.53 3.79
N ARG A 61 -19.37 -10.44 3.68
CA ARG A 61 -20.83 -10.47 3.88
C ARG A 61 -21.56 -9.95 2.66
N TYR A 62 -22.72 -10.57 2.37
CA TYR A 62 -23.63 -10.08 1.36
C TYR A 62 -24.30 -8.77 1.81
N LYS A 63 -24.35 -7.77 0.93
CA LYS A 63 -25.03 -6.50 1.21
C LYS A 63 -26.52 -6.64 1.47
N ALA A 64 -27.16 -7.63 0.80
CA ALA A 64 -28.60 -7.75 0.81
C ALA A 64 -29.16 -8.13 2.19
N ASP A 65 -28.46 -8.97 2.93
CA ASP A 65 -28.96 -9.58 4.16
C ASP A 65 -27.92 -9.68 5.28
N GLY A 66 -26.66 -9.30 5.03
CA GLY A 66 -25.56 -9.38 5.99
C GLY A 66 -25.09 -10.81 6.26
N ARG A 67 -25.55 -11.81 5.49
CA ARG A 67 -25.10 -13.20 5.60
C ARG A 67 -23.62 -13.30 5.24
N GLU A 68 -22.86 -14.01 6.03
CA GLU A 68 -21.45 -14.28 5.73
C GLU A 68 -21.32 -15.32 4.61
N ILE A 69 -20.18 -15.28 3.89
CA ILE A 69 -19.79 -16.37 2.99
C ILE A 69 -19.42 -17.57 3.84
N GLU A 70 -20.02 -18.71 3.56
CA GLU A 70 -19.87 -19.92 4.37
C GLU A 70 -19.09 -21.03 3.66
N THR A 71 -18.95 -20.96 2.34
CA THR A 71 -18.36 -22.05 1.57
C THR A 71 -17.18 -21.59 0.73
N GLU A 72 -16.20 -22.50 0.50
CA GLU A 72 -15.08 -22.26 -0.42
C GLU A 72 -15.59 -22.00 -1.84
N GLU A 73 -16.69 -22.66 -2.27
CA GLU A 73 -17.29 -22.45 -3.59
C GLU A 73 -17.79 -21.00 -3.75
N GLU A 74 -18.37 -20.40 -2.72
CA GLU A 74 -18.76 -18.97 -2.75
C GLU A 74 -17.52 -18.07 -2.81
N LEU A 75 -16.47 -18.40 -2.06
CA LEU A 75 -15.22 -17.65 -2.10
C LEU A 75 -14.57 -17.68 -3.49
N ASP A 76 -14.53 -18.85 -4.13
CA ASP A 76 -13.96 -19.03 -5.47
C ASP A 76 -14.68 -18.23 -6.56
N ARG A 77 -15.93 -17.86 -6.32
CA ARG A 77 -16.72 -17.02 -7.23
C ARG A 77 -16.36 -15.55 -7.16
N ILE A 78 -15.67 -15.12 -6.12
CA ILE A 78 -15.21 -13.74 -5.97
C ILE A 78 -13.97 -13.55 -6.83
N VAL A 79 -14.11 -12.77 -7.89
CA VAL A 79 -13.00 -12.42 -8.77
C VAL A 79 -12.80 -10.91 -8.71
N PHE A 80 -11.56 -10.51 -8.45
CA PHE A 80 -11.14 -9.11 -8.52
C PHE A 80 -9.82 -9.00 -9.26
N ASP A 81 -9.56 -7.87 -9.85
CA ASP A 81 -8.26 -7.49 -10.44
C ASP A 81 -8.06 -5.97 -10.31
N PHE A 82 -6.84 -5.50 -10.34
CA PHE A 82 -6.59 -4.07 -10.42
C PHE A 82 -6.81 -3.58 -11.86
N TYR A 83 -7.45 -2.41 -12.02
CA TYR A 83 -7.54 -1.78 -13.34
C TYR A 83 -6.16 -1.49 -13.93
N ASP A 84 -5.22 -1.04 -13.08
CA ASP A 84 -3.82 -0.87 -13.46
C ASP A 84 -2.91 -1.29 -12.30
N VAL A 85 -2.42 -2.52 -12.34
CA VAL A 85 -1.49 -3.05 -11.33
C VAL A 85 -0.17 -2.24 -11.27
N ASN A 86 0.25 -1.64 -12.38
CA ASN A 86 1.46 -0.83 -12.44
C ASN A 86 1.29 0.53 -11.74
N MET A 87 0.06 1.01 -11.62
CA MET A 87 -0.23 2.22 -10.88
C MET A 87 0.16 2.10 -9.40
N VAL A 88 0.06 0.91 -8.81
CA VAL A 88 0.54 0.67 -7.43
C VAL A 88 2.04 0.99 -7.34
N ALA A 89 2.85 0.46 -8.26
CA ALA A 89 4.29 0.74 -8.29
C ALA A 89 4.59 2.24 -8.48
N LYS A 90 3.79 2.92 -9.33
CA LYS A 90 3.92 4.37 -9.51
C LYS A 90 3.59 5.14 -8.24
N VAL A 91 2.52 4.79 -7.53
CA VAL A 91 2.15 5.41 -6.25
C VAL A 91 3.27 5.25 -5.21
N PHE A 92 3.87 4.07 -5.11
CA PHE A 92 5.01 3.84 -4.24
C PHE A 92 6.20 4.73 -4.62
N LYS A 93 6.58 4.74 -5.90
CA LYS A 93 7.70 5.53 -6.40
C LYS A 93 7.51 7.03 -6.18
N ASP A 94 6.30 7.54 -6.34
CA ASP A 94 5.97 8.96 -6.14
C ASP A 94 5.91 9.33 -4.65
N THR A 95 5.70 8.36 -3.76
CA THR A 95 5.57 8.58 -2.31
C THR A 95 6.90 8.50 -1.58
N PHE A 96 7.75 7.53 -1.92
CA PHE A 96 9.05 7.34 -1.27
C PHE A 96 10.13 8.17 -1.96
N THR A 97 11.14 8.58 -1.18
CA THR A 97 12.32 9.26 -1.76
C THR A 97 13.17 8.28 -2.59
N PRO A 98 13.98 8.79 -3.53
CA PRO A 98 14.92 7.95 -4.29
C PRO A 98 15.87 7.14 -3.40
N THR A 99 16.28 7.70 -2.25
CA THR A 99 17.13 7.02 -1.27
C THR A 99 16.40 5.86 -0.60
N GLU A 100 15.15 6.06 -0.15
CA GLU A 100 14.29 5.02 0.42
C GLU A 100 14.04 3.91 -0.62
N ILE A 101 13.66 4.25 -1.83
CA ILE A 101 13.49 3.27 -2.94
C ILE A 101 14.79 2.50 -3.19
N SER A 102 15.94 3.17 -3.21
CA SER A 102 17.24 2.50 -3.40
C SER A 102 17.58 1.52 -2.28
N ALA A 103 17.22 1.84 -1.03
CA ALA A 103 17.39 0.93 0.10
C ALA A 103 16.45 -0.29 -0.02
N LEU A 104 15.17 -0.05 -0.32
CA LEU A 104 14.15 -1.08 -0.47
C LEU A 104 14.46 -2.07 -1.62
N LYS A 105 15.03 -1.60 -2.72
CA LYS A 105 15.48 -2.45 -3.85
C LYS A 105 16.56 -3.46 -3.46
N LYS A 106 17.32 -3.20 -2.41
CA LYS A 106 18.37 -4.13 -1.93
C LYS A 106 17.80 -5.30 -1.14
N ILE A 107 16.54 -5.19 -0.70
CA ILE A 107 15.86 -6.24 0.06
C ILE A 107 15.51 -7.40 -0.88
N LYS A 108 16.13 -8.56 -0.65
CA LYS A 108 15.97 -9.73 -1.54
C LYS A 108 14.82 -10.65 -1.14
N LYS A 109 14.44 -10.72 0.14
CA LYS A 109 13.58 -11.77 0.70
C LYS A 109 12.46 -11.25 1.62
N ALA A 110 12.26 -9.95 1.72
CA ALA A 110 11.27 -9.37 2.61
C ALA A 110 10.38 -8.40 1.82
N PRO A 111 9.35 -8.90 1.13
CA PRO A 111 8.40 -8.02 0.45
C PRO A 111 7.58 -7.23 1.47
N MET A 112 7.01 -6.13 1.02
CA MET A 112 5.89 -5.50 1.69
C MET A 112 4.60 -6.14 1.15
N VAL A 113 3.69 -6.47 2.03
CA VAL A 113 2.32 -6.84 1.66
C VAL A 113 1.43 -5.65 1.99
N VAL A 114 0.64 -5.22 1.03
CA VAL A 114 -0.40 -4.22 1.22
C VAL A 114 -1.73 -4.95 1.22
N TYR A 115 -2.50 -4.79 2.28
CA TYR A 115 -3.86 -5.28 2.38
C TYR A 115 -4.81 -4.15 2.03
N TYR A 116 -5.75 -4.44 1.17
CA TYR A 116 -6.80 -3.54 0.73
C TYR A 116 -8.16 -4.08 1.16
N VAL A 117 -9.04 -3.19 1.55
CA VAL A 117 -10.47 -3.46 1.60
C VAL A 117 -11.13 -2.59 0.55
N PHE A 118 -11.78 -3.22 -0.42
CA PHE A 118 -12.50 -2.55 -1.50
C PHE A 118 -13.99 -2.50 -1.20
N SER A 119 -14.63 -1.36 -1.49
CA SER A 119 -16.08 -1.30 -1.61
C SER A 119 -16.54 -2.13 -2.80
N SER A 120 -17.82 -2.43 -2.86
CA SER A 120 -18.40 -3.09 -4.03
C SER A 120 -18.24 -2.39 -5.37
N ASP A 121 -17.90 -1.10 -5.33
CA ASP A 121 -17.61 -0.29 -6.53
C ASP A 121 -16.11 -0.28 -6.86
N GLY A 122 -15.31 -1.10 -6.17
CA GLY A 122 -13.87 -1.23 -6.38
C GLY A 122 -13.03 -0.08 -5.83
N ASN A 123 -13.59 0.84 -5.05
CA ASN A 123 -12.80 1.87 -4.38
C ASN A 123 -12.16 1.31 -3.11
N ILE A 124 -10.94 1.75 -2.79
CA ILE A 124 -10.29 1.37 -1.53
C ILE A 124 -10.95 2.10 -0.35
N LEU A 125 -11.45 1.33 0.60
CA LEU A 125 -11.98 1.81 1.89
C LEU A 125 -10.87 1.87 2.93
N GLU A 126 -10.11 0.78 3.07
CA GLU A 126 -9.09 0.61 4.10
C GLU A 126 -7.79 0.05 3.51
N VAL A 127 -6.67 0.40 4.15
CA VAL A 127 -5.34 -0.11 3.78
C VAL A 127 -4.59 -0.49 5.06
N ALA A 128 -3.89 -1.61 5.02
CA ALA A 128 -2.91 -1.99 6.04
C ALA A 128 -1.61 -2.46 5.38
N PHE A 129 -0.51 -2.35 6.11
CA PHE A 129 0.82 -2.71 5.61
C PHE A 129 1.43 -3.77 6.50
N THR A 130 1.95 -4.83 5.90
CA THR A 130 2.70 -5.88 6.59
C THR A 130 4.06 -6.05 5.94
N MET A 131 5.10 -6.04 6.75
CA MET A 131 6.49 -6.05 6.34
C MET A 131 7.32 -6.90 7.29
N SER A 132 8.55 -7.23 6.90
CA SER A 132 9.53 -7.76 7.85
C SER A 132 10.05 -6.64 8.77
N PRO A 133 10.34 -6.93 10.06
CA PRO A 133 10.84 -5.94 11.02
C PRO A 133 12.33 -5.65 10.83
N ILE A 134 12.72 -5.25 9.62
CA ILE A 134 14.10 -4.92 9.27
C ILE A 134 14.30 -3.40 9.27
N LEU A 135 15.55 -2.98 9.43
CA LEU A 135 15.90 -1.57 9.57
C LEU A 135 15.42 -0.72 8.39
N GLU A 136 15.47 -1.26 7.18
CA GLU A 136 15.04 -0.57 5.95
C GLU A 136 13.57 -0.15 6.03
N PHE A 137 12.68 -0.96 6.61
CA PHE A 137 11.29 -0.60 6.81
C PHE A 137 11.09 0.23 8.09
N LEU A 138 11.76 -0.13 9.18
CA LEU A 138 11.63 0.57 10.46
C LEU A 138 12.18 2.01 10.42
N SER A 139 13.06 2.33 9.47
CA SER A 139 13.59 3.66 9.26
C SER A 139 12.78 4.54 8.28
N ILE A 140 11.70 4.02 7.72
CA ILE A 140 10.79 4.82 6.89
C ILE A 140 9.91 5.68 7.79
N PRO A 141 9.90 7.02 7.64
CA PRO A 141 9.08 7.89 8.50
C PRO A 141 7.57 7.59 8.35
N PRO A 142 6.77 7.66 9.42
CA PRO A 142 5.32 7.43 9.38
C PRO A 142 4.59 8.29 8.34
N VAL A 143 5.09 9.50 8.05
CA VAL A 143 4.52 10.38 7.03
C VAL A 143 4.52 9.75 5.63
N ARG A 144 5.44 8.83 5.34
CA ARG A 144 5.45 8.10 4.05
C ARG A 144 4.26 7.15 3.96
N PHE A 145 4.01 6.39 5.01
CA PHE A 145 2.86 5.47 5.05
C PHE A 145 1.53 6.21 5.03
N ALA A 146 1.43 7.36 5.72
CA ALA A 146 0.22 8.19 5.67
C ALA A 146 -0.05 8.72 4.25
N ARG A 147 0.98 9.20 3.54
CA ARG A 147 0.86 9.61 2.13
C ARG A 147 0.58 8.44 1.22
N LEU A 148 1.21 7.30 1.46
CA LEU A 148 1.00 6.08 0.68
C LEU A 148 -0.46 5.64 0.77
N GLU A 149 -1.05 5.56 1.97
CA GLU A 149 -2.45 5.23 2.16
C GLU A 149 -3.38 6.18 1.41
N LYS A 150 -3.18 7.51 1.56
CA LYS A 150 -3.96 8.52 0.85
C LYS A 150 -3.86 8.37 -0.68
N ASN A 151 -2.66 8.14 -1.18
CA ASN A 151 -2.43 8.01 -2.62
C ASN A 151 -2.99 6.69 -3.16
N LEU A 152 -2.87 5.58 -2.43
CA LEU A 152 -3.49 4.31 -2.81
C LEU A 152 -5.01 4.47 -2.89
N LYS A 153 -5.66 5.03 -1.86
CA LYS A 153 -7.11 5.30 -1.86
C LYS A 153 -7.55 6.23 -2.99
N LYS A 154 -6.69 7.14 -3.44
CA LYS A 154 -6.99 8.10 -4.51
C LYS A 154 -6.83 7.53 -5.91
N TYR A 155 -5.79 6.72 -6.14
CA TYR A 155 -5.37 6.36 -7.50
C TYR A 155 -5.59 4.89 -7.84
N ILE A 156 -5.79 4.02 -6.84
CA ILE A 156 -5.97 2.59 -7.07
C ILE A 156 -7.44 2.23 -7.01
N ARG A 157 -7.86 1.41 -7.98
CA ARG A 157 -9.20 0.84 -8.05
C ARG A 157 -9.11 -0.62 -8.46
N ALA A 158 -10.07 -1.41 -8.02
CA ALA A 158 -10.23 -2.79 -8.44
C ALA A 158 -11.46 -2.97 -9.33
N TYR A 159 -11.33 -3.82 -10.32
CA TYR A 159 -12.46 -4.44 -10.99
C TYR A 159 -12.97 -5.59 -10.13
N LEU A 160 -14.26 -5.61 -9.89
CA LEU A 160 -14.95 -6.68 -9.17
C LEU A 160 -15.96 -7.32 -10.13
N ASN A 161 -15.97 -8.64 -10.21
CA ASN A 161 -16.99 -9.33 -10.98
C ASN A 161 -18.40 -9.15 -10.36
N PRO A 162 -19.50 -9.41 -11.10
CA PRO A 162 -20.86 -9.21 -10.59
C PRO A 162 -21.18 -9.96 -9.29
N PHE A 163 -20.49 -11.06 -9.00
CA PHE A 163 -20.65 -11.77 -7.74
C PHE A 163 -19.97 -11.01 -6.59
N ALA A 164 -18.74 -10.58 -6.77
CA ALA A 164 -17.99 -9.78 -5.79
C ALA A 164 -18.70 -8.46 -5.47
N GLN A 165 -19.37 -7.83 -6.45
CA GLN A 165 -20.14 -6.60 -6.25
C GLN A 165 -21.35 -6.77 -5.33
N GLN A 166 -21.79 -8.01 -5.04
CA GLN A 166 -22.84 -8.28 -4.06
C GLN A 166 -22.34 -8.26 -2.62
N MET A 167 -21.03 -8.28 -2.42
CA MET A 167 -20.41 -8.21 -1.10
C MET A 167 -20.45 -6.80 -0.55
N GLU A 168 -20.55 -6.67 0.77
CA GLU A 168 -20.42 -5.39 1.47
C GLU A 168 -19.04 -4.77 1.22
N PHE A 169 -18.03 -5.61 1.25
CA PHE A 169 -16.64 -5.28 0.87
C PHE A 169 -15.89 -6.55 0.42
N VAL A 170 -14.75 -6.36 -0.23
CA VAL A 170 -13.84 -7.43 -0.63
C VAL A 170 -12.43 -7.10 -0.14
N GLY A 171 -11.80 -8.02 0.59
CA GLY A 171 -10.42 -7.89 1.05
C GLY A 171 -9.43 -8.52 0.07
N ALA A 172 -8.28 -7.92 -0.11
CA ALA A 172 -7.20 -8.45 -0.94
C ALA A 172 -5.82 -8.07 -0.44
N GLY A 173 -4.88 -9.00 -0.56
CA GLY A 173 -3.47 -8.76 -0.28
C GLY A 173 -2.65 -8.68 -1.57
N GLN A 174 -1.78 -7.68 -1.68
CA GLN A 174 -0.83 -7.54 -2.79
C GLN A 174 0.60 -7.53 -2.28
N ILE A 175 1.43 -8.39 -2.84
CA ILE A 175 2.87 -8.37 -2.59
C ILE A 175 3.52 -7.29 -3.47
N VAL A 176 4.20 -6.35 -2.84
CA VAL A 176 4.94 -5.29 -3.52
C VAL A 176 6.42 -5.64 -3.55
N GLY A 177 6.94 -5.93 -4.75
CA GLY A 177 8.34 -6.20 -5.00
C GLY A 177 9.07 -4.95 -5.48
N PHE A 178 9.97 -4.39 -4.66
CA PHE A 178 10.67 -3.14 -5.01
C PHE A 178 11.70 -3.32 -6.14
N ARG A 179 12.12 -4.52 -6.46
CA ARG A 179 13.16 -4.79 -7.48
C ARG A 179 12.79 -4.23 -8.85
N PHE A 180 11.52 -4.35 -9.23
CA PHE A 180 11.00 -3.95 -10.55
C PHE A 180 10.16 -2.67 -10.52
N ILE A 181 10.20 -1.94 -9.42
CA ILE A 181 9.30 -0.80 -9.19
C ILE A 181 9.45 0.32 -10.25
N ASP A 182 10.67 0.53 -10.80
CA ASP A 182 10.87 1.56 -11.83
C ASP A 182 10.25 1.17 -13.16
N GLU A 183 10.37 -0.09 -13.55
CA GLU A 183 9.81 -0.64 -14.80
C GLU A 183 8.29 -0.65 -14.74
N GLN A 184 7.74 -1.13 -13.64
CA GLN A 184 6.30 -1.14 -13.40
C GLN A 184 5.74 0.28 -13.34
N ALA A 185 6.39 1.20 -12.61
CA ALA A 185 5.93 2.59 -12.52
C ALA A 185 5.99 3.32 -13.88
N ALA A 186 6.94 2.98 -14.75
CA ALA A 186 7.01 3.54 -16.09
C ALA A 186 5.90 3.00 -17.01
N ALA A 187 5.40 1.80 -16.73
CA ALA A 187 4.30 1.18 -17.49
C ALA A 187 2.90 1.61 -16.98
N ALA A 188 2.82 2.37 -15.88
CA ALA A 188 1.54 2.83 -15.34
C ALA A 188 0.83 3.79 -16.32
N GLY A 189 -0.48 3.56 -16.51
CA GLY A 189 -1.31 4.35 -17.44
C GLY A 189 -1.13 3.99 -18.91
N LEU A 190 -0.27 3.03 -19.27
CA LEU A 190 -0.23 2.50 -20.62
C LEU A 190 -1.41 1.53 -20.84
N PRO A 191 -1.98 1.47 -22.08
CA PRO A 191 -3.02 0.51 -22.39
C PRO A 191 -2.55 -0.91 -22.04
N GLN A 192 -3.19 -1.52 -21.08
CA GLN A 192 -2.97 -2.93 -20.78
C GLN A 192 -3.81 -3.72 -21.79
N GLY A 193 -3.21 -4.74 -22.40
CA GLY A 193 -3.79 -5.49 -23.52
C GLY A 193 -5.28 -5.79 -23.34
N SER A 194 -5.99 -5.88 -24.42
CA SER A 194 -7.43 -5.72 -24.67
C SER A 194 -8.43 -6.59 -23.88
N ASP A 195 -8.01 -7.31 -22.86
CA ASP A 195 -8.87 -8.27 -22.14
C ASP A 195 -9.40 -7.76 -20.79
N LYS A 196 -9.00 -6.55 -20.36
CA LYS A 196 -9.54 -5.97 -19.13
C LYS A 196 -10.80 -5.14 -19.43
N PRO A 197 -11.84 -5.23 -18.56
CA PRO A 197 -13.02 -4.39 -18.70
C PRO A 197 -12.64 -2.91 -18.67
N VAL A 198 -13.25 -2.13 -19.56
CA VAL A 198 -13.09 -0.66 -19.55
C VAL A 198 -13.68 -0.13 -18.25
N ASP A 199 -12.93 0.70 -17.52
CA ASP A 199 -13.47 1.38 -16.33
C ASP A 199 -14.60 2.33 -16.77
N PRO A 200 -15.87 2.05 -16.41
CA PRO A 200 -17.00 2.88 -16.84
C PRO A 200 -16.96 4.31 -16.27
N LEU A 201 -16.03 4.57 -15.34
CA LEU A 201 -15.87 5.88 -14.70
C LEU A 201 -14.72 6.72 -15.30
N LEU A 202 -13.89 6.13 -16.16
CA LEU A 202 -12.95 6.93 -16.93
C LEU A 202 -13.73 7.55 -18.11
N PRO A 203 -13.75 8.88 -18.28
CA PRO A 203 -14.35 9.46 -19.45
C PRO A 203 -13.66 8.88 -20.70
N GLU A 204 -14.45 8.37 -21.63
CA GLU A 204 -13.94 8.01 -22.95
C GLU A 204 -13.14 9.21 -23.45
N GLY A 205 -11.84 8.99 -23.66
CA GLY A 205 -10.98 10.03 -24.19
C GLY A 205 -11.62 10.59 -25.45
N ASP A 206 -12.04 11.86 -25.41
CA ASP A 206 -12.65 12.55 -26.52
C ASP A 206 -11.67 12.52 -27.71
N GLY A 207 -11.86 11.51 -28.55
CA GLY A 207 -11.09 11.28 -29.78
C GLY A 207 -11.47 12.28 -30.85
N ARG A 208 -11.31 13.59 -30.57
CA ARG A 208 -11.34 14.62 -31.60
C ARG A 208 -9.94 14.81 -32.15
N GLN A 209 -9.78 14.28 -33.32
CA GLN A 209 -8.76 14.70 -34.30
C GLN A 209 -9.05 16.13 -34.75
#